data_192cc726af07d462d51785503103c777
#
_entry.id   192cc726af07d462d51785503103c777
#
_cell.length_a   1.000
_cell.length_b   1.000
_cell.length_c   1.000
_cell.angle_alpha   90.00
_cell.angle_beta   90.00
_cell.angle_gamma   90.00
#
_symmetry.space_group_name_H-M   'P 1'
#
loop_
_entity.id
_entity.type
_entity.pdbx_description
1 polymer ?
#
loop_
_entity_poly.entity_id
_entity_poly.type
_entity_poly.pdbx_seq_one_letter_code
_entity_poly.pdbx_strand_id
1 'polypeptide(L)'
;MTTQQLMERFMDKHGESQHKVRIFNAPGRVNLIGEHLDYNGGYVLPAALEFGTTLIIRPRDDNKVSFSSTNIPYELTISLDEDYGYKIDQWTDYPVGVITELNKIGCGLSSGYDLLYHGDIPNGAGLSSSASIEVVTAYAFLKMEGKETDTVEIAKLSQRVENLFVGVNSGIMDQFAVANGKQDHAILLMCDTLEYELVPFRTGAYKIVISNTNKRRGLVDSKYNERRSECDRALEILQKVLPALSYLAQLNPDQFATLRDSIQDETVRRRAQHVVEENQRVLDSVKALKEGNLEVFGQYMNQSHDSLRYLYEVTGDELDALVEEAQRIPGTLGSRMTGAGFGGCTVSLVHEDAVERFIAEVGQQYEARTGLKADFYVCGVGQGVHEVKEGE
;
A
#
# COMPACT_ATOMS: atom_id res chain seq x y z
N MET A 1 -12.22 14.69 -8.99
CA MET A 1 -13.44 14.89 -9.82
C MET A 1 -14.63 14.32 -9.07
N THR A 2 -15.85 14.90 -9.21
CA THR A 2 -17.06 14.32 -8.61
C THR A 2 -17.52 13.08 -9.40
N THR A 3 -18.27 12.18 -8.76
CA THR A 3 -18.87 11.00 -9.41
C THR A 3 -19.72 11.39 -10.62
N GLN A 4 -20.46 12.51 -10.54
CA GLN A 4 -21.26 13.03 -11.65
C GLN A 4 -20.39 13.45 -12.84
N GLN A 5 -19.28 14.18 -12.61
CA GLN A 5 -18.36 14.60 -13.67
C GLN A 5 -17.67 13.40 -14.34
N LEU A 6 -17.39 12.33 -13.57
CA LEU A 6 -16.83 11.10 -14.13
C LEU A 6 -17.85 10.36 -14.99
N MET A 7 -19.11 10.32 -14.55
CA MET A 7 -20.21 9.72 -15.32
C MET A 7 -20.43 10.47 -16.63
N GLU A 8 -20.44 11.80 -16.63
CA GLU A 8 -20.55 12.63 -17.85
C GLU A 8 -19.42 12.29 -18.83
N ARG A 9 -18.15 12.23 -18.35
CA ARG A 9 -17.02 11.83 -19.21
C ARG A 9 -17.13 10.41 -19.75
N PHE A 10 -17.66 9.49 -18.94
CA PHE A 10 -17.88 8.12 -19.38
C PHE A 10 -18.92 8.08 -20.52
N MET A 11 -20.02 8.81 -20.36
CA MET A 11 -21.09 8.88 -21.37
C MET A 11 -20.64 9.61 -22.64
N ASP A 12 -19.86 10.70 -22.52
CA ASP A 12 -19.29 11.42 -23.66
C ASP A 12 -18.38 10.51 -24.50
N LYS A 13 -17.62 9.63 -23.81
CA LYS A 13 -16.68 8.73 -24.48
C LYS A 13 -17.31 7.51 -25.12
N HIS A 14 -18.22 6.85 -24.39
CA HIS A 14 -18.75 5.53 -24.77
C HIS A 14 -20.20 5.61 -25.29
N GLY A 15 -20.80 6.80 -25.29
CA GLY A 15 -22.19 7.02 -25.73
C GLY A 15 -23.23 6.42 -24.79
N GLU A 16 -24.49 6.57 -25.16
CA GLU A 16 -25.61 5.98 -24.44
C GLU A 16 -25.74 4.47 -24.74
N SER A 17 -26.25 3.72 -23.79
CA SER A 17 -26.54 2.29 -23.89
C SER A 17 -27.71 1.92 -22.99
N GLN A 18 -28.37 0.80 -23.30
CA GLN A 18 -29.40 0.21 -22.42
C GLN A 18 -28.81 -0.53 -21.20
N HIS A 19 -27.50 -0.83 -21.23
CA HIS A 19 -26.83 -1.51 -20.13
C HIS A 19 -26.58 -0.57 -18.95
N LYS A 20 -26.79 -1.08 -17.74
CA LYS A 20 -26.59 -0.31 -16.51
C LYS A 20 -25.09 -0.07 -16.28
N VAL A 21 -24.75 1.18 -16.03
CA VAL A 21 -23.43 1.58 -15.54
C VAL A 21 -23.34 1.28 -14.04
N ARG A 22 -22.19 0.77 -13.60
CA ARG A 22 -21.87 0.61 -12.17
C ARG A 22 -20.55 1.29 -11.86
N ILE A 23 -20.39 1.70 -10.60
CA ILE A 23 -19.23 2.44 -10.13
C ILE A 23 -18.63 1.70 -8.95
N PHE A 24 -17.32 1.52 -8.98
CA PHE A 24 -16.55 0.87 -7.93
C PHE A 24 -15.39 1.76 -7.50
N ASN A 25 -15.01 1.64 -6.25
CA ASN A 25 -13.84 2.35 -5.71
C ASN A 25 -12.95 1.36 -4.95
N ALA A 26 -11.64 1.53 -5.09
CA ALA A 26 -10.66 0.92 -4.23
C ALA A 26 -9.67 1.98 -3.72
N PRO A 27 -9.37 2.02 -2.42
CA PRO A 27 -8.52 3.04 -1.83
C PRO A 27 -7.04 2.85 -2.22
N GLY A 28 -6.22 3.87 -1.92
CA GLY A 28 -4.81 3.68 -1.65
C GLY A 28 -4.61 3.15 -0.23
N ARG A 29 -3.34 2.93 0.16
CA ARG A 29 -3.00 2.52 1.53
C ARG A 29 -1.80 3.27 2.06
N VAL A 30 -1.71 3.35 3.37
CA VAL A 30 -0.49 3.69 4.09
C VAL A 30 -0.17 2.56 5.07
N ASN A 31 1.09 2.18 5.23
CA ASN A 31 1.47 1.32 6.34
C ASN A 31 1.83 2.20 7.55
N LEU A 32 1.09 2.05 8.64
CA LEU A 32 1.26 2.85 9.84
C LEU A 32 2.52 2.45 10.61
N ILE A 33 2.85 1.15 10.65
CA ILE A 33 4.04 0.58 11.27
C ILE A 33 4.25 -0.87 10.79
N GLY A 34 5.50 -1.38 10.80
CA GLY A 34 5.82 -2.75 10.40
C GLY A 34 6.44 -2.84 9.00
N GLU A 35 7.22 -1.84 8.59
CA GLU A 35 7.91 -1.87 7.30
C GLU A 35 8.93 -2.99 7.21
N HIS A 36 8.99 -3.60 6.01
CA HIS A 36 9.89 -4.70 5.67
C HIS A 36 9.64 -6.00 6.45
N LEU A 37 8.49 -6.14 7.10
CA LEU A 37 8.08 -7.36 7.80
C LEU A 37 7.27 -8.33 6.92
N ASP A 38 6.63 -7.84 5.88
CA ASP A 38 5.74 -8.62 5.00
C ASP A 38 6.43 -9.80 4.33
N TYR A 39 7.66 -9.64 3.85
CA TYR A 39 8.45 -10.73 3.28
C TYR A 39 9.31 -11.48 4.32
N ASN A 40 9.29 -11.04 5.58
CA ASN A 40 9.91 -11.72 6.72
C ASN A 40 8.90 -12.49 7.58
N GLY A 41 7.66 -12.68 7.11
CA GLY A 41 6.61 -13.42 7.78
C GLY A 41 6.07 -12.76 9.05
N GLY A 42 6.24 -11.42 9.18
CA GLY A 42 5.83 -10.66 10.35
C GLY A 42 4.48 -9.95 10.21
N TYR A 43 4.16 -9.18 11.24
CA TYR A 43 2.98 -8.35 11.29
C TYR A 43 3.20 -7.01 10.61
N VAL A 44 2.20 -6.57 9.84
CA VAL A 44 2.09 -5.20 9.31
C VAL A 44 0.80 -4.56 9.81
N LEU A 45 0.76 -3.23 9.87
CA LEU A 45 -0.41 -2.48 10.34
C LEU A 45 -0.83 -1.42 9.31
N PRO A 46 -1.23 -1.80 8.09
CA PRO A 46 -1.70 -0.84 7.10
C PRO A 46 -3.10 -0.33 7.41
N ALA A 47 -3.42 0.84 6.84
CA ALA A 47 -4.76 1.41 6.78
C ALA A 47 -5.11 1.84 5.36
N ALA A 48 -6.36 1.63 4.95
CA ALA A 48 -6.90 2.19 3.72
C ALA A 48 -7.02 3.71 3.84
N LEU A 49 -6.80 4.42 2.74
CA LEU A 49 -6.89 5.88 2.68
C LEU A 49 -8.24 6.32 2.08
N GLU A 50 -8.61 7.58 2.26
CA GLU A 50 -9.86 8.12 1.70
C GLU A 50 -9.77 8.35 0.18
N PHE A 51 -8.56 8.48 -0.38
CA PHE A 51 -8.35 8.59 -1.82
C PHE A 51 -7.99 7.23 -2.44
N GLY A 52 -8.32 7.04 -3.72
CA GLY A 52 -8.21 5.75 -4.37
C GLY A 52 -8.34 5.80 -5.89
N THR A 53 -8.75 4.68 -6.45
CA THR A 53 -9.09 4.54 -7.86
C THR A 53 -10.59 4.28 -8.00
N THR A 54 -11.29 5.15 -8.70
CA THR A 54 -12.68 4.97 -9.11
C THR A 54 -12.73 4.32 -10.48
N LEU A 55 -13.51 3.26 -10.61
CA LEU A 55 -13.78 2.57 -11.87
C LEU A 55 -15.26 2.69 -12.23
N ILE A 56 -15.55 3.28 -13.38
CA ILE A 56 -16.86 3.23 -14.03
C ILE A 56 -16.84 2.13 -15.07
N ILE A 57 -17.81 1.23 -15.02
CA ILE A 57 -17.88 0.04 -15.86
C ILE A 57 -19.29 -0.20 -16.39
N ARG A 58 -19.39 -0.64 -17.65
CA ARG A 58 -20.63 -1.00 -18.30
C ARG A 58 -20.44 -2.21 -19.22
N PRO A 59 -21.37 -3.21 -19.25
CA PRO A 59 -21.31 -4.30 -20.22
C PRO A 59 -21.48 -3.80 -21.66
N ARG A 60 -20.93 -4.57 -22.59
CA ARG A 60 -21.08 -4.40 -24.04
C ARG A 60 -21.78 -5.62 -24.65
N ASP A 61 -22.34 -5.46 -25.86
CA ASP A 61 -22.96 -6.55 -26.61
C ASP A 61 -21.95 -7.36 -27.46
N ASP A 62 -20.65 -6.96 -27.40
CA ASP A 62 -19.55 -7.66 -28.07
C ASP A 62 -18.58 -8.27 -27.05
N ASN A 63 -17.50 -8.89 -27.52
CA ASN A 63 -16.45 -9.51 -26.72
C ASN A 63 -15.23 -8.59 -26.49
N LYS A 64 -15.37 -7.26 -26.62
CA LYS A 64 -14.26 -6.30 -26.47
C LYS A 64 -14.26 -5.64 -25.13
N VAL A 65 -13.07 -5.49 -24.54
CA VAL A 65 -12.85 -4.72 -23.33
C VAL A 65 -12.07 -3.45 -23.66
N SER A 66 -12.69 -2.28 -23.41
CA SER A 66 -12.10 -0.97 -23.68
C SER A 66 -11.64 -0.32 -22.37
N PHE A 67 -10.36 -0.06 -22.25
CA PHE A 67 -9.72 0.59 -21.10
C PHE A 67 -9.42 2.04 -21.40
N SER A 68 -9.88 2.95 -20.54
CA SER A 68 -9.59 4.37 -20.60
C SER A 68 -9.35 4.95 -19.22
N SER A 69 -8.62 6.08 -19.16
CA SER A 69 -8.33 6.77 -17.92
C SER A 69 -8.47 8.29 -18.09
N THR A 70 -8.89 8.97 -17.03
CA THR A 70 -8.89 10.43 -17.00
C THR A 70 -7.51 11.02 -16.67
N ASN A 71 -6.61 10.21 -16.12
CA ASN A 71 -5.29 10.63 -15.67
C ASN A 71 -4.19 10.42 -16.74
N ILE A 72 -4.33 9.35 -17.54
CA ILE A 72 -3.32 8.91 -18.50
C ILE A 72 -3.98 8.80 -19.87
N PRO A 73 -3.43 9.44 -20.91
CA PRO A 73 -4.09 9.50 -22.23
C PRO A 73 -4.02 8.18 -23.00
N TYR A 74 -3.21 7.21 -22.55
CA TYR A 74 -3.12 5.91 -23.23
C TYR A 74 -4.40 5.09 -23.00
N GLU A 75 -4.92 4.55 -24.11
CA GLU A 75 -6.13 3.73 -24.16
C GLU A 75 -5.84 2.42 -24.87
N LEU A 76 -6.54 1.37 -24.47
CA LEU A 76 -6.40 0.04 -25.05
C LEU A 76 -7.80 -0.57 -25.25
N THR A 77 -7.99 -1.28 -26.35
CA THR A 77 -9.14 -2.17 -26.53
C THR A 77 -8.63 -3.56 -26.90
N ILE A 78 -9.02 -4.56 -26.13
CA ILE A 78 -8.68 -5.96 -26.36
C ILE A 78 -9.93 -6.75 -26.78
N SER A 79 -9.73 -7.90 -27.44
CA SER A 79 -10.77 -8.90 -27.68
C SER A 79 -10.63 -10.05 -26.70
N LEU A 80 -11.70 -10.49 -26.06
CA LEU A 80 -11.65 -11.65 -25.15
C LEU A 80 -11.34 -12.98 -25.87
N ASP A 81 -11.38 -13.00 -27.20
CA ASP A 81 -11.02 -14.17 -28.01
C ASP A 81 -9.49 -14.28 -28.25
N GLU A 82 -8.72 -13.27 -27.86
CA GLU A 82 -7.28 -13.22 -28.04
C GLU A 82 -6.52 -13.45 -26.72
N ASP A 83 -5.32 -14.00 -26.81
CA ASP A 83 -4.46 -14.17 -25.64
C ASP A 83 -3.58 -12.93 -25.42
N TYR A 84 -3.74 -12.27 -24.30
CA TYR A 84 -2.95 -11.10 -23.86
C TYR A 84 -1.97 -11.48 -22.73
N GLY A 85 -1.42 -12.66 -22.77
CA GLY A 85 -0.50 -13.20 -21.73
C GLY A 85 0.84 -12.47 -21.58
N TYR A 86 1.01 -11.27 -22.15
CA TYR A 86 2.24 -10.48 -22.09
C TYR A 86 1.98 -8.99 -21.78
N LYS A 87 2.90 -8.37 -21.07
CA LYS A 87 2.87 -6.94 -20.76
C LYS A 87 3.36 -6.10 -21.95
N ILE A 88 2.87 -4.87 -22.02
CA ILE A 88 3.26 -3.85 -23.02
C ILE A 88 3.89 -2.60 -22.40
N ASP A 89 4.19 -2.66 -21.10
CA ASP A 89 4.75 -1.56 -20.29
C ASP A 89 3.87 -0.30 -20.26
N GLN A 90 2.55 -0.51 -20.15
CA GLN A 90 1.54 0.54 -20.01
C GLN A 90 0.72 0.31 -18.73
N TRP A 91 0.00 1.34 -18.27
CA TRP A 91 -0.88 1.23 -17.10
C TRP A 91 -1.96 0.15 -17.27
N THR A 92 -2.32 -0.18 -18.50
CA THR A 92 -3.30 -1.22 -18.82
C THR A 92 -2.81 -2.63 -18.53
N ASP A 93 -1.52 -2.82 -18.28
CA ASP A 93 -0.98 -4.12 -17.90
C ASP A 93 -1.60 -4.64 -16.59
N TYR A 94 -1.93 -3.75 -15.64
CA TYR A 94 -2.60 -4.14 -14.40
C TYR A 94 -4.00 -4.74 -14.65
N PRO A 95 -4.96 -4.04 -15.30
CA PRO A 95 -6.28 -4.61 -15.53
C PRO A 95 -6.28 -5.78 -16.55
N VAL A 96 -5.37 -5.81 -17.52
CA VAL A 96 -5.21 -6.96 -18.44
C VAL A 96 -4.68 -8.18 -17.68
N GLY A 97 -3.71 -7.99 -16.78
CA GLY A 97 -3.22 -9.03 -15.90
C GLY A 97 -4.33 -9.61 -15.00
N VAL A 98 -5.24 -8.77 -14.51
CA VAL A 98 -6.43 -9.21 -13.76
C VAL A 98 -7.31 -10.14 -14.62
N ILE A 99 -7.61 -9.78 -15.86
CA ILE A 99 -8.39 -10.64 -16.76
C ILE A 99 -7.67 -11.98 -16.97
N THR A 100 -6.36 -11.95 -17.17
CA THR A 100 -5.54 -13.16 -17.35
C THR A 100 -5.61 -14.07 -16.12
N GLU A 101 -5.48 -13.51 -14.91
CA GLU A 101 -5.56 -14.30 -13.67
C GLU A 101 -6.99 -14.80 -13.38
N LEU A 102 -8.04 -14.02 -13.69
CA LEU A 102 -9.43 -14.47 -13.59
C LEU A 102 -9.71 -15.65 -14.53
N ASN A 103 -9.20 -15.61 -15.76
CA ASN A 103 -9.33 -16.73 -16.71
C ASN A 103 -8.69 -18.02 -16.18
N LYS A 104 -7.50 -17.92 -15.55
CA LYS A 104 -6.79 -19.09 -14.98
C LYS A 104 -7.58 -19.80 -13.87
N ILE A 105 -8.38 -19.04 -13.11
CA ILE A 105 -9.22 -19.60 -12.04
C ILE A 105 -10.66 -19.93 -12.47
N GLY A 106 -10.95 -19.87 -13.78
CA GLY A 106 -12.28 -20.17 -14.33
C GLY A 106 -13.34 -19.09 -14.06
N CYS A 107 -12.92 -17.87 -13.75
CA CYS A 107 -13.78 -16.69 -13.55
C CYS A 107 -13.67 -15.71 -14.72
N GLY A 108 -13.47 -16.20 -15.96
CA GLY A 108 -13.39 -15.36 -17.15
C GLY A 108 -14.65 -14.55 -17.41
N LEU A 109 -14.48 -13.49 -18.20
CA LEU A 109 -15.57 -12.57 -18.57
C LEU A 109 -16.48 -13.21 -19.61
N SER A 110 -17.80 -13.04 -19.45
CA SER A 110 -18.84 -13.58 -20.35
C SER A 110 -19.18 -12.62 -21.50
N SER A 111 -18.85 -11.34 -21.37
CA SER A 111 -19.07 -10.29 -22.38
C SER A 111 -17.97 -9.24 -22.31
N GLY A 112 -17.93 -8.33 -23.28
CA GLY A 112 -17.06 -7.16 -23.24
C GLY A 112 -17.53 -6.10 -22.26
N TYR A 113 -16.65 -5.12 -22.00
CA TYR A 113 -16.89 -4.03 -21.05
C TYR A 113 -16.27 -2.72 -21.53
N ASP A 114 -16.96 -1.60 -21.31
CA ASP A 114 -16.40 -0.26 -21.33
C ASP A 114 -15.94 0.11 -19.93
N LEU A 115 -14.70 0.57 -19.78
CA LEU A 115 -14.09 0.94 -18.49
C LEU A 115 -13.48 2.34 -18.56
N LEU A 116 -13.78 3.16 -17.53
CA LEU A 116 -13.12 4.44 -17.29
C LEU A 116 -12.56 4.47 -15.87
N TYR A 117 -11.25 4.62 -15.75
CA TYR A 117 -10.55 4.77 -14.49
C TYR A 117 -10.27 6.23 -14.16
N HIS A 118 -10.41 6.58 -12.89
CA HIS A 118 -9.97 7.84 -12.33
C HIS A 118 -9.25 7.60 -11.01
N GLY A 119 -7.97 7.98 -10.93
CA GLY A 119 -7.20 7.92 -9.71
C GLY A 119 -7.02 9.31 -9.09
N ASP A 120 -7.22 9.41 -7.79
CA ASP A 120 -6.85 10.58 -6.98
C ASP A 120 -5.71 10.28 -6.00
N ILE A 121 -5.16 9.06 -6.07
CA ILE A 121 -3.92 8.70 -5.38
C ILE A 121 -2.77 9.54 -5.94
N PRO A 122 -2.01 10.23 -5.10
CA PRO A 122 -0.86 11.02 -5.55
C PRO A 122 0.16 10.19 -6.32
N ASN A 123 0.52 10.65 -7.52
CA ASN A 123 1.46 9.94 -8.39
C ASN A 123 2.86 9.86 -7.75
N GLY A 124 3.46 8.68 -7.79
CA GLY A 124 4.84 8.48 -7.30
C GLY A 124 4.99 8.53 -5.76
N ALA A 125 3.91 8.71 -5.02
CA ALA A 125 3.93 8.78 -3.57
C ALA A 125 4.14 7.41 -2.88
N GLY A 126 4.05 6.30 -3.63
CA GLY A 126 4.19 4.95 -3.04
C GLY A 126 3.00 4.53 -2.19
N LEU A 127 1.81 5.06 -2.49
CA LEU A 127 0.55 4.79 -1.78
C LEU A 127 -0.30 3.72 -2.47
N SER A 128 0.34 2.80 -3.20
CA SER A 128 -0.24 1.59 -3.83
C SER A 128 -1.30 1.85 -4.89
N SER A 129 -1.02 2.76 -5.83
CA SER A 129 -1.89 2.95 -6.99
C SER A 129 -2.01 1.69 -7.88
N SER A 130 -0.98 0.86 -7.98
CA SER A 130 -1.01 -0.43 -8.68
C SER A 130 -2.01 -1.39 -8.02
N ALA A 131 -1.89 -1.63 -6.72
CA ALA A 131 -2.81 -2.48 -5.97
C ALA A 131 -4.26 -1.96 -6.04
N SER A 132 -4.44 -0.63 -6.01
CA SER A 132 -5.76 0.00 -6.11
C SER A 132 -6.44 -0.31 -7.46
N ILE A 133 -5.73 -0.17 -8.58
CA ILE A 133 -6.28 -0.47 -9.91
C ILE A 133 -6.52 -1.98 -10.12
N GLU A 134 -5.63 -2.84 -9.61
CA GLU A 134 -5.79 -4.29 -9.68
C GLU A 134 -7.02 -4.76 -8.91
N VAL A 135 -7.13 -4.34 -7.64
CA VAL A 135 -8.20 -4.75 -6.73
C VAL A 135 -9.57 -4.23 -7.19
N VAL A 136 -9.67 -2.94 -7.62
CA VAL A 136 -10.95 -2.42 -8.13
C VAL A 136 -11.39 -3.15 -9.38
N THR A 137 -10.45 -3.50 -10.26
CA THR A 137 -10.74 -4.23 -11.51
C THR A 137 -11.23 -5.65 -11.21
N ALA A 138 -10.52 -6.40 -10.36
CA ALA A 138 -10.90 -7.76 -9.99
C ALA A 138 -12.27 -7.80 -9.31
N TYR A 139 -12.48 -6.91 -8.34
CA TYR A 139 -13.75 -6.80 -7.62
C TYR A 139 -14.90 -6.44 -8.55
N ALA A 140 -14.70 -5.43 -9.43
CA ALA A 140 -15.71 -5.00 -10.37
C ALA A 140 -16.10 -6.12 -11.35
N PHE A 141 -15.14 -6.79 -11.98
CA PHE A 141 -15.44 -7.90 -12.90
C PHE A 141 -16.17 -9.04 -12.20
N LEU A 142 -15.74 -9.48 -11.03
CA LEU A 142 -16.45 -10.52 -10.29
C LEU A 142 -17.88 -10.11 -9.95
N LYS A 143 -18.12 -8.86 -9.55
CA LYS A 143 -19.47 -8.31 -9.30
C LYS A 143 -20.32 -8.22 -10.59
N MET A 144 -19.72 -7.85 -11.72
CA MET A 144 -20.41 -7.77 -13.01
C MET A 144 -20.82 -9.17 -13.50
N GLU A 145 -19.97 -10.18 -13.28
CA GLU A 145 -20.21 -11.57 -13.65
C GLU A 145 -21.06 -12.35 -12.61
N GLY A 146 -21.53 -11.67 -11.55
CA GLY A 146 -22.34 -12.31 -10.50
C GLY A 146 -21.60 -13.40 -9.72
N LYS A 147 -20.27 -13.31 -9.63
CA LYS A 147 -19.41 -14.23 -8.91
C LYS A 147 -19.23 -13.79 -7.45
N GLU A 148 -18.79 -14.73 -6.61
CA GLU A 148 -18.39 -14.43 -5.24
C GLU A 148 -17.20 -13.46 -5.21
N THR A 149 -17.21 -12.54 -4.25
CA THR A 149 -16.17 -11.50 -4.09
C THR A 149 -15.52 -11.61 -2.72
N ASP A 150 -14.83 -12.72 -2.47
CA ASP A 150 -13.94 -12.85 -1.31
C ASP A 150 -12.74 -11.90 -1.47
N THR A 151 -12.66 -10.90 -0.61
CA THR A 151 -11.65 -9.84 -0.69
C THR A 151 -10.24 -10.32 -0.36
N VAL A 152 -10.09 -11.42 0.41
CA VAL A 152 -8.79 -12.07 0.64
C VAL A 152 -8.31 -12.75 -0.64
N GLU A 153 -9.20 -13.46 -1.35
CA GLU A 153 -8.85 -14.10 -2.62
C GLU A 153 -8.58 -13.06 -3.72
N ILE A 154 -9.31 -11.92 -3.73
CA ILE A 154 -9.02 -10.79 -4.61
C ILE A 154 -7.63 -10.22 -4.33
N ALA A 155 -7.23 -10.05 -3.08
CA ALA A 155 -5.89 -9.58 -2.73
C ALA A 155 -4.80 -10.53 -3.23
N LYS A 156 -4.97 -11.85 -3.05
CA LYS A 156 -4.06 -12.88 -3.58
C LYS A 156 -3.99 -12.88 -5.11
N LEU A 157 -5.14 -12.71 -5.78
CA LEU A 157 -5.19 -12.62 -7.23
C LEU A 157 -4.41 -11.39 -7.72
N SER A 158 -4.65 -10.24 -7.11
CA SER A 158 -3.98 -8.97 -7.47
C SER A 158 -2.46 -9.06 -7.22
N GLN A 159 -2.02 -9.67 -6.12
CA GLN A 159 -0.59 -9.93 -5.90
C GLN A 159 0.01 -10.82 -6.99
N ARG A 160 -0.71 -11.85 -7.46
CA ARG A 160 -0.21 -12.68 -8.59
C ARG A 160 -0.10 -11.87 -9.88
N VAL A 161 -1.04 -10.95 -10.14
CA VAL A 161 -0.94 -10.03 -11.28
C VAL A 161 0.35 -9.22 -11.21
N GLU A 162 0.63 -8.60 -10.08
CA GLU A 162 1.83 -7.77 -9.90
C GLU A 162 3.12 -8.60 -10.03
N ASN A 163 3.15 -9.78 -9.41
CA ASN A 163 4.36 -10.64 -9.39
C ASN A 163 4.59 -11.38 -10.71
N LEU A 164 3.54 -11.95 -11.33
CA LEU A 164 3.68 -12.87 -12.46
C LEU A 164 3.43 -12.22 -13.82
N PHE A 165 2.57 -11.21 -13.88
CA PHE A 165 2.24 -10.52 -15.14
C PHE A 165 3.06 -9.24 -15.30
N VAL A 166 3.05 -8.37 -14.29
CA VAL A 166 3.78 -7.10 -14.32
C VAL A 166 5.28 -7.32 -14.04
N GLY A 167 5.62 -8.29 -13.19
CA GLY A 167 6.99 -8.69 -12.90
C GLY A 167 7.64 -7.95 -11.74
N VAL A 168 6.83 -7.43 -10.79
CA VAL A 168 7.30 -6.79 -9.55
C VAL A 168 7.16 -7.79 -8.40
N ASN A 169 8.26 -8.15 -7.74
CA ASN A 169 8.25 -9.12 -6.64
C ASN A 169 7.83 -8.46 -5.31
N SER A 170 6.55 -8.10 -5.22
CA SER A 170 5.95 -7.45 -4.03
C SER A 170 5.43 -8.45 -3.00
N GLY A 171 5.36 -8.02 -1.72
CA GLY A 171 4.58 -8.69 -0.68
C GLY A 171 3.07 -8.49 -0.89
N ILE A 172 2.24 -9.08 -0.02
CA ILE A 172 0.78 -9.03 -0.17
C ILE A 172 0.14 -7.82 0.53
N MET A 173 0.88 -7.10 1.36
CA MET A 173 0.36 -6.04 2.23
C MET A 173 -0.51 -5.02 1.49
N ASP A 174 -0.06 -4.57 0.33
CA ASP A 174 -0.70 -3.51 -0.44
C ASP A 174 -2.08 -3.91 -0.93
N GLN A 175 -2.16 -5.03 -1.65
CA GLN A 175 -3.41 -5.56 -2.17
C GLN A 175 -4.36 -5.96 -1.04
N PHE A 176 -3.81 -6.50 0.06
CA PHE A 176 -4.61 -6.89 1.22
C PHE A 176 -5.25 -5.69 1.90
N ALA A 177 -4.48 -4.62 2.12
CA ALA A 177 -4.98 -3.39 2.74
C ALA A 177 -6.05 -2.69 1.90
N VAL A 178 -5.83 -2.63 0.58
CA VAL A 178 -6.77 -2.05 -0.39
C VAL A 178 -8.08 -2.86 -0.46
N ALA A 179 -7.99 -4.18 -0.43
CA ALA A 179 -9.16 -5.05 -0.53
C ALA A 179 -9.97 -5.12 0.77
N ASN A 180 -9.29 -5.22 1.92
CA ASN A 180 -9.90 -5.53 3.22
C ASN A 180 -10.00 -4.34 4.17
N GLY A 181 -9.61 -3.13 3.74
CA GLY A 181 -9.68 -1.91 4.56
C GLY A 181 -11.08 -1.65 5.10
N LYS A 182 -11.13 -1.02 6.26
CA LYS A 182 -12.39 -0.59 6.88
C LYS A 182 -12.23 0.81 7.45
N GLN A 183 -13.21 1.66 7.23
CA GLN A 183 -13.22 3.01 7.78
C GLN A 183 -12.93 2.99 9.29
N ASP A 184 -12.11 3.92 9.75
CA ASP A 184 -11.67 4.07 11.13
C ASP A 184 -10.96 2.84 11.74
N HIS A 185 -10.39 1.96 10.90
CA HIS A 185 -9.63 0.80 11.34
C HIS A 185 -8.31 0.66 10.57
N ALA A 186 -7.28 0.24 11.27
CA ALA A 186 -6.09 -0.35 10.69
C ALA A 186 -6.26 -1.88 10.60
N ILE A 187 -5.45 -2.53 9.80
CA ILE A 187 -5.45 -3.98 9.65
C ILE A 187 -4.17 -4.53 10.29
N LEU A 188 -4.29 -5.26 11.40
CA LEU A 188 -3.19 -6.11 11.84
C LEU A 188 -3.19 -7.36 10.96
N LEU A 189 -2.22 -7.48 10.06
CA LEU A 189 -2.07 -8.61 9.15
C LEU A 189 -0.82 -9.40 9.49
N MET A 190 -0.97 -10.71 9.73
CA MET A 190 0.13 -11.68 9.75
C MET A 190 0.43 -12.11 8.31
N CYS A 191 1.56 -11.70 7.77
CA CYS A 191 1.85 -11.92 6.35
C CYS A 191 2.17 -13.37 5.98
N ASP A 192 2.54 -14.22 6.94
CA ASP A 192 2.78 -15.65 6.74
C ASP A 192 1.47 -16.44 6.54
N THR A 193 0.48 -16.23 7.41
CA THR A 193 -0.78 -16.99 7.42
C THR A 193 -1.95 -16.28 6.77
N LEU A 194 -1.85 -14.98 6.56
CA LEU A 194 -2.91 -14.06 6.13
C LEU A 194 -4.08 -13.96 7.14
N GLU A 195 -3.85 -14.39 8.38
CA GLU A 195 -4.74 -14.07 9.48
C GLU A 195 -4.70 -12.57 9.75
N TYR A 196 -5.85 -11.97 9.95
CA TYR A 196 -5.93 -10.53 10.20
C TYR A 196 -6.99 -10.14 11.22
N GLU A 197 -6.77 -8.98 11.82
CA GLU A 197 -7.70 -8.35 12.76
C GLU A 197 -7.90 -6.88 12.37
N LEU A 198 -9.14 -6.41 12.41
CA LEU A 198 -9.45 -4.98 12.28
C LEU A 198 -9.25 -4.29 13.62
N VAL A 199 -8.23 -3.45 13.70
CA VAL A 199 -7.85 -2.71 14.90
C VAL A 199 -8.47 -1.31 14.83
N PRO A 200 -9.31 -0.89 15.80
CA PRO A 200 -9.85 0.46 15.82
C PRO A 200 -8.73 1.52 15.76
N PHE A 201 -8.80 2.38 14.75
CA PHE A 201 -7.85 3.48 14.59
C PHE A 201 -8.63 4.80 14.51
N ARG A 202 -9.10 5.24 15.67
CA ARG A 202 -9.89 6.46 15.84
C ARG A 202 -8.93 7.60 16.16
N THR A 203 -8.61 8.41 15.18
CA THR A 203 -7.64 9.49 15.31
C THR A 203 -8.18 10.72 16.06
N GLY A 204 -9.49 10.83 16.27
CA GLY A 204 -10.09 11.97 16.95
C GLY A 204 -9.78 13.30 16.25
N ALA A 205 -9.15 14.23 16.99
CA ALA A 205 -8.69 15.51 16.45
C ALA A 205 -7.37 15.42 15.63
N TYR A 206 -6.81 14.23 15.48
CA TYR A 206 -5.57 14.06 14.70
C TYR A 206 -5.88 13.65 13.25
N LYS A 207 -5.04 14.11 12.35
CA LYS A 207 -5.08 13.79 10.92
C LYS A 207 -3.85 12.97 10.54
N ILE A 208 -4.00 12.11 9.56
CA ILE A 208 -2.87 11.49 8.86
C ILE A 208 -2.34 12.51 7.86
N VAL A 209 -1.08 12.89 8.00
CA VAL A 209 -0.39 13.73 7.01
C VAL A 209 0.70 12.90 6.36
N ILE A 210 0.56 12.69 5.05
CA ILE A 210 1.54 12.02 4.22
C ILE A 210 2.39 13.10 3.55
N SER A 211 3.72 13.02 3.72
CA SER A 211 4.65 13.98 3.10
C SER A 211 5.53 13.25 2.09
N ASN A 212 5.43 13.63 0.81
CA ASN A 212 6.22 13.05 -0.28
C ASN A 212 7.52 13.84 -0.46
N THR A 213 8.65 13.14 -0.41
CA THR A 213 9.97 13.74 -0.61
C THR A 213 10.19 14.29 -2.02
N ASN A 214 9.42 13.84 -3.01
CA ASN A 214 9.65 14.11 -4.43
C ASN A 214 11.09 13.78 -4.91
N LYS A 215 11.80 12.95 -4.15
CA LYS A 215 13.07 12.38 -4.57
C LYS A 215 12.84 11.40 -5.71
N ARG A 216 13.55 11.58 -6.83
CA ARG A 216 13.51 10.62 -7.94
C ARG A 216 14.03 9.26 -7.48
N ARG A 217 13.24 8.22 -7.65
CA ARG A 217 13.58 6.83 -7.32
C ARG A 217 14.54 6.28 -8.39
N GLY A 218 15.83 6.20 -8.07
CA GLY A 218 16.86 5.67 -8.99
C GLY A 218 17.03 4.15 -8.87
N LEU A 219 17.59 3.68 -7.78
CA LEU A 219 17.96 2.27 -7.56
C LEU A 219 17.15 1.61 -6.43
N VAL A 220 15.88 2.00 -6.28
CA VAL A 220 15.03 1.50 -5.16
C VAL A 220 14.90 -0.01 -5.21
N ASP A 221 14.58 -0.58 -6.37
CA ASP A 221 14.35 -2.02 -6.52
C ASP A 221 15.61 -2.84 -6.20
N SER A 222 16.78 -2.37 -6.63
CA SER A 222 18.03 -3.09 -6.34
C SER A 222 18.37 -3.04 -4.84
N LYS A 223 18.18 -1.90 -4.18
CA LYS A 223 18.40 -1.76 -2.74
C LYS A 223 17.35 -2.51 -1.90
N TYR A 224 16.11 -2.54 -2.35
CA TYR A 224 15.07 -3.34 -1.72
C TYR A 224 15.43 -4.84 -1.76
N ASN A 225 15.83 -5.34 -2.92
CA ASN A 225 16.28 -6.73 -3.08
C ASN A 225 17.54 -7.04 -2.26
N GLU A 226 18.45 -6.07 -2.10
CA GLU A 226 19.61 -6.20 -1.21
C GLU A 226 19.19 -6.41 0.24
N ARG A 227 18.24 -5.60 0.77
CA ARG A 227 17.69 -5.75 2.13
C ARG A 227 17.04 -7.10 2.34
N ARG A 228 16.26 -7.56 1.37
CA ARG A 228 15.64 -8.89 1.41
C ARG A 228 16.72 -9.98 1.47
N SER A 229 17.72 -9.93 0.61
CA SER A 229 18.83 -10.90 0.61
C SER A 229 19.62 -10.90 1.92
N GLU A 230 19.82 -9.74 2.57
CA GLU A 230 20.46 -9.64 3.89
C GLU A 230 19.63 -10.35 4.97
N CYS A 231 18.28 -10.22 4.93
CA CYS A 231 17.38 -10.95 5.83
C CYS A 231 17.40 -12.46 5.56
N ASP A 232 17.39 -12.89 4.30
CA ASP A 232 17.45 -14.30 3.90
C ASP A 232 18.74 -14.94 4.44
N ARG A 233 19.89 -14.24 4.31
CA ARG A 233 21.17 -14.68 4.90
C ARG A 233 21.12 -14.79 6.43
N ALA A 234 20.47 -13.86 7.11
CA ALA A 234 20.27 -13.95 8.56
C ALA A 234 19.50 -15.18 8.94
N LEU A 235 18.38 -15.44 8.24
CA LEU A 235 17.52 -16.60 8.44
C LEU A 235 18.31 -17.90 8.22
N GLU A 236 19.04 -18.04 7.14
CA GLU A 236 19.87 -19.23 6.85
C GLU A 236 20.91 -19.51 7.96
N ILE A 237 21.51 -18.46 8.52
CA ILE A 237 22.47 -18.60 9.64
C ILE A 237 21.75 -19.11 10.88
N LEU A 238 20.60 -18.52 11.22
CA LEU A 238 19.84 -18.88 12.42
C LEU A 238 19.19 -20.27 12.31
N GLN A 239 18.79 -20.69 11.12
CA GLN A 239 18.29 -22.05 10.87
C GLN A 239 19.30 -23.17 11.20
N LYS A 240 20.61 -22.90 11.17
CA LYS A 240 21.63 -23.86 11.59
C LYS A 240 21.58 -24.16 13.09
N VAL A 241 21.07 -23.21 13.88
CA VAL A 241 20.92 -23.31 15.33
C VAL A 241 19.48 -23.65 15.70
N LEU A 242 18.51 -23.13 14.94
CA LEU A 242 17.08 -23.33 15.13
C LEU A 242 16.43 -23.80 13.81
N PRO A 243 16.53 -25.11 13.44
CA PRO A 243 16.07 -25.61 12.14
C PRO A 243 14.56 -25.42 11.86
N ALA A 244 13.73 -25.24 12.89
CA ALA A 244 12.30 -25.03 12.75
C ALA A 244 11.93 -23.57 12.41
N LEU A 245 12.89 -22.65 12.40
CA LEU A 245 12.64 -21.25 12.09
C LEU A 245 12.35 -21.08 10.60
N SER A 246 11.16 -20.62 10.25
CA SER A 246 10.76 -20.36 8.86
C SER A 246 10.93 -18.90 8.45
N TYR A 247 10.78 -17.97 9.41
CA TYR A 247 10.88 -16.52 9.21
C TYR A 247 11.55 -15.84 10.41
N LEU A 248 12.25 -14.74 10.15
CA LEU A 248 12.91 -13.95 11.21
C LEU A 248 11.91 -13.40 12.23
N ALA A 249 10.73 -12.99 11.78
CA ALA A 249 9.70 -12.42 12.64
C ALA A 249 9.05 -13.42 13.61
N GLN A 250 9.33 -14.71 13.49
CA GLN A 250 8.91 -15.72 14.48
C GLN A 250 9.71 -15.65 15.79
N LEU A 251 10.84 -14.95 15.78
CA LEU A 251 11.64 -14.70 16.99
C LEU A 251 11.07 -13.52 17.76
N ASN A 252 11.00 -13.65 19.08
CA ASN A 252 10.83 -12.49 19.94
C ASN A 252 12.19 -11.86 20.31
N PRO A 253 12.22 -10.63 20.86
CA PRO A 253 13.49 -9.94 21.22
C PRO A 253 14.40 -10.74 22.16
N ASP A 254 13.86 -11.45 23.14
CA ASP A 254 14.64 -12.24 24.10
C ASP A 254 15.30 -13.45 23.43
N GLN A 255 14.57 -14.15 22.57
CA GLN A 255 15.12 -15.25 21.77
C GLN A 255 16.23 -14.74 20.84
N PHE A 256 15.99 -13.63 20.15
CA PHE A 256 17.00 -13.03 19.26
C PHE A 256 18.24 -12.61 20.03
N ALA A 257 18.12 -12.03 21.22
CA ALA A 257 19.24 -11.64 22.07
C ALA A 257 20.18 -12.83 22.39
N THR A 258 19.64 -14.06 22.50
CA THR A 258 20.44 -15.27 22.74
C THR A 258 21.10 -15.82 21.47
N LEU A 259 20.54 -15.53 20.28
CA LEU A 259 20.96 -16.08 19.00
C LEU A 259 21.81 -15.11 18.16
N ARG A 260 21.73 -13.81 18.44
CA ARG A 260 22.30 -12.74 17.60
C ARG A 260 23.80 -12.89 17.33
N ASP A 261 24.55 -13.44 18.29
CA ASP A 261 25.99 -13.61 18.17
C ASP A 261 26.38 -14.75 17.21
N SER A 262 25.41 -15.57 16.76
CA SER A 262 25.61 -16.53 15.66
C SER A 262 25.76 -15.83 14.32
N ILE A 263 25.22 -14.59 14.18
CA ILE A 263 25.36 -13.78 12.97
C ILE A 263 26.60 -12.90 13.11
N GLN A 264 27.72 -13.31 12.48
CA GLN A 264 29.00 -12.62 12.57
C GLN A 264 29.03 -11.31 11.76
N ASP A 265 28.33 -11.28 10.64
CA ASP A 265 28.18 -10.08 9.78
C ASP A 265 27.29 -9.07 10.50
N GLU A 266 27.87 -7.91 10.87
CA GLU A 266 27.18 -6.88 11.63
C GLU A 266 26.00 -6.26 10.86
N THR A 267 26.14 -6.11 9.54
CA THR A 267 25.07 -5.59 8.69
C THR A 267 23.89 -6.55 8.71
N VAL A 268 24.13 -7.82 8.43
CA VAL A 268 23.09 -8.87 8.45
C VAL A 268 22.43 -8.98 9.83
N ARG A 269 23.21 -8.87 10.90
CA ARG A 269 22.71 -8.87 12.29
C ARG A 269 21.80 -7.69 12.57
N ARG A 270 22.14 -6.47 12.12
CA ARG A 270 21.30 -5.27 12.27
C ARG A 270 19.98 -5.40 11.51
N ARG A 271 19.97 -6.00 10.29
CA ARG A 271 18.73 -6.25 9.54
C ARG A 271 17.81 -7.20 10.33
N ALA A 272 18.34 -8.32 10.81
CA ALA A 272 17.59 -9.26 11.62
C ALA A 272 17.07 -8.61 12.93
N GLN A 273 17.86 -7.78 13.59
CA GLN A 273 17.45 -7.04 14.78
C GLN A 273 16.26 -6.13 14.48
N HIS A 274 16.32 -5.36 13.37
CA HIS A 274 15.18 -4.54 12.95
C HIS A 274 13.92 -5.37 12.83
N VAL A 275 13.97 -6.50 12.09
CA VAL A 275 12.80 -7.36 11.83
C VAL A 275 12.18 -7.82 13.14
N VAL A 276 12.99 -8.32 14.07
CA VAL A 276 12.49 -8.87 15.36
C VAL A 276 11.89 -7.76 16.24
N GLU A 277 12.61 -6.64 16.37
CA GLU A 277 12.17 -5.51 17.21
C GLU A 277 10.95 -4.79 16.60
N GLU A 278 10.92 -4.62 15.27
CA GLU A 278 9.79 -4.00 14.59
C GLU A 278 8.52 -4.86 14.70
N ASN A 279 8.66 -6.19 14.59
CA ASN A 279 7.53 -7.10 14.77
C ASN A 279 6.91 -6.98 16.19
N GLN A 280 7.74 -6.90 17.22
CA GLN A 280 7.26 -6.64 18.58
C GLN A 280 6.61 -5.25 18.68
N ARG A 281 7.19 -4.23 18.05
CA ARG A 281 6.68 -2.85 18.05
C ARG A 281 5.32 -2.73 17.41
N VAL A 282 5.04 -3.53 16.34
CA VAL A 282 3.69 -3.62 15.76
C VAL A 282 2.68 -4.12 16.79
N LEU A 283 2.99 -5.21 17.51
CA LEU A 283 2.09 -5.77 18.52
C LEU A 283 1.83 -4.80 19.67
N ASP A 284 2.86 -4.09 20.13
CA ASP A 284 2.74 -3.07 21.18
C ASP A 284 1.93 -1.86 20.70
N SER A 285 2.07 -1.48 19.42
CA SER A 285 1.27 -0.44 18.76
C SER A 285 -0.21 -0.80 18.72
N VAL A 286 -0.53 -2.04 18.36
CA VAL A 286 -1.91 -2.55 18.37
C VAL A 286 -2.53 -2.48 19.77
N LYS A 287 -1.77 -2.83 20.81
CA LYS A 287 -2.23 -2.70 22.18
C LYS A 287 -2.53 -1.25 22.54
N ALA A 288 -1.62 -0.32 22.21
CA ALA A 288 -1.83 1.10 22.45
C ALA A 288 -3.09 1.64 21.72
N LEU A 289 -3.30 1.25 20.48
CA LEU A 289 -4.48 1.65 19.69
C LEU A 289 -5.79 1.09 20.28
N LYS A 290 -5.80 -0.16 20.73
CA LYS A 290 -6.97 -0.76 21.39
C LYS A 290 -7.31 -0.08 22.72
N GLU A 291 -6.30 0.44 23.41
CA GLU A 291 -6.44 1.25 24.63
C GLU A 291 -6.79 2.72 24.35
N GLY A 292 -6.83 3.13 23.07
CA GLY A 292 -7.08 4.52 22.66
C GLY A 292 -5.91 5.48 22.92
N ASN A 293 -4.71 4.95 23.13
CA ASN A 293 -3.51 5.72 23.47
C ASN A 293 -2.71 6.10 22.21
N LEU A 294 -3.14 7.16 21.53
CA LEU A 294 -2.46 7.66 20.33
C LEU A 294 -1.07 8.24 20.62
N GLU A 295 -0.81 8.76 21.81
CA GLU A 295 0.49 9.30 22.17
C GLU A 295 1.55 8.20 22.22
N VAL A 296 1.24 7.06 22.85
CA VAL A 296 2.12 5.90 22.89
C VAL A 296 2.31 5.31 21.49
N PHE A 297 1.24 5.25 20.69
CA PHE A 297 1.36 4.83 19.29
C PHE A 297 2.29 5.75 18.48
N GLY A 298 2.18 7.08 18.65
CA GLY A 298 3.08 8.06 18.02
C GLY A 298 4.55 7.84 18.42
N GLN A 299 4.81 7.49 19.68
CA GLN A 299 6.18 7.15 20.15
C GLN A 299 6.71 5.89 19.44
N TYR A 300 5.87 4.86 19.22
CA TYR A 300 6.26 3.68 18.45
C TYR A 300 6.55 4.01 16.98
N MET A 301 5.80 4.93 16.38
CA MET A 301 6.10 5.43 15.03
C MET A 301 7.51 6.05 14.97
N ASN A 302 7.87 6.89 15.94
CA ASN A 302 9.20 7.50 16.02
C ASN A 302 10.30 6.46 16.19
N GLN A 303 10.13 5.49 17.11
CA GLN A 303 11.07 4.39 17.31
C GLN A 303 11.23 3.51 16.07
N SER A 304 10.14 3.27 15.31
CA SER A 304 10.18 2.56 14.05
C SER A 304 11.04 3.30 13.02
N HIS A 305 10.91 4.63 12.93
CA HIS A 305 11.75 5.43 12.03
C HIS A 305 13.23 5.31 12.40
N ASP A 306 13.56 5.41 13.69
CA ASP A 306 14.95 5.24 14.17
C ASP A 306 15.50 3.85 13.81
N SER A 307 14.71 2.80 13.99
CA SER A 307 15.10 1.43 13.62
C SER A 307 15.34 1.29 12.10
N LEU A 308 14.48 1.89 11.27
CA LEU A 308 14.62 1.92 9.82
C LEU A 308 15.85 2.72 9.39
N ARG A 309 16.19 3.78 10.10
CA ARG A 309 17.35 4.63 9.84
C ARG A 309 18.66 3.96 10.24
N TYR A 310 18.76 3.43 11.45
CA TYR A 310 20.03 2.99 12.02
C TYR A 310 20.28 1.49 11.89
N LEU A 311 19.24 0.67 11.93
CA LEU A 311 19.36 -0.79 11.83
C LEU A 311 19.11 -1.30 10.39
N TYR A 312 18.11 -0.75 9.72
CA TYR A 312 17.73 -1.22 8.39
C TYR A 312 18.32 -0.40 7.25
N GLU A 313 18.64 0.87 7.50
CA GLU A 313 19.32 1.81 6.59
C GLU A 313 18.57 1.99 5.25
N VAL A 314 17.28 2.32 5.34
CA VAL A 314 16.39 2.54 4.19
C VAL A 314 15.83 3.95 4.10
N THR A 315 16.11 4.84 5.06
CA THR A 315 15.52 6.18 5.09
C THR A 315 16.23 7.15 4.14
N GLY A 316 17.47 7.50 4.42
CA GLY A 316 18.24 8.52 3.70
C GLY A 316 17.87 9.95 4.11
N ASP A 317 18.69 10.91 3.64
CA ASP A 317 18.67 12.29 4.12
C ASP A 317 17.32 13.00 3.92
N GLU A 318 16.60 12.70 2.85
CA GLU A 318 15.33 13.35 2.53
C GLU A 318 14.19 12.89 3.43
N LEU A 319 14.08 11.58 3.71
CA LEU A 319 13.08 11.06 4.63
C LEU A 319 13.39 11.45 6.07
N ASP A 320 14.67 11.40 6.46
CA ASP A 320 15.12 11.85 7.78
C ASP A 320 14.82 13.34 7.99
N ALA A 321 15.04 14.18 6.96
CA ALA A 321 14.72 15.60 7.03
C ALA A 321 13.23 15.84 7.29
N LEU A 322 12.35 15.16 6.54
CA LEU A 322 10.89 15.29 6.74
C LEU A 322 10.47 14.87 8.15
N VAL A 323 10.99 13.74 8.65
CA VAL A 323 10.62 13.22 9.97
C VAL A 323 11.14 14.10 11.09
N GLU A 324 12.41 14.53 11.02
CA GLU A 324 12.99 15.39 12.04
C GLU A 324 12.26 16.75 12.15
N GLU A 325 11.90 17.36 11.02
CA GLU A 325 11.14 18.61 11.03
C GLU A 325 9.69 18.39 11.48
N ALA A 326 9.06 17.28 11.08
CA ALA A 326 7.72 16.91 11.54
C ALA A 326 7.63 16.76 13.06
N GLN A 327 8.62 16.08 13.67
CA GLN A 327 8.67 15.85 15.12
C GLN A 327 8.90 17.14 15.94
N ARG A 328 9.39 18.20 15.32
CA ARG A 328 9.56 19.52 15.96
C ARG A 328 8.27 20.32 16.06
N ILE A 329 7.25 19.98 15.27
CA ILE A 329 5.99 20.70 15.26
C ILE A 329 5.14 20.28 16.47
N PRO A 330 4.84 21.22 17.41
CA PRO A 330 3.91 20.94 18.48
C PRO A 330 2.53 20.51 17.93
N GLY A 331 2.03 19.38 18.41
CA GLY A 331 0.82 18.75 17.90
C GLY A 331 1.09 17.54 16.99
N THR A 332 2.36 17.24 16.69
CA THR A 332 2.74 15.97 16.04
C THR A 332 2.98 14.90 17.11
N LEU A 333 2.23 13.80 17.08
CA LEU A 333 2.42 12.67 18.00
C LEU A 333 3.56 11.75 17.56
N GLY A 334 3.67 11.50 16.26
CA GLY A 334 4.70 10.66 15.69
C GLY A 334 4.82 10.88 14.18
N SER A 335 6.01 10.58 13.67
CA SER A 335 6.34 10.67 12.25
C SER A 335 7.37 9.62 11.87
N ARG A 336 7.19 8.97 10.71
CA ARG A 336 8.10 7.94 10.21
C ARG A 336 8.02 7.81 8.68
N MET A 337 9.06 7.25 8.08
CA MET A 337 8.94 6.83 6.68
C MET A 337 7.90 5.72 6.53
N THR A 338 7.26 5.63 5.36
CA THR A 338 6.35 4.54 5.01
C THR A 338 6.68 3.97 3.63
N GLY A 339 6.49 2.66 3.46
CA GLY A 339 6.80 1.91 2.25
C GLY A 339 8.25 1.42 2.17
N ALA A 340 8.78 1.26 0.97
CA ALA A 340 10.11 0.68 0.73
C ALA A 340 11.30 1.54 1.20
N GLY A 341 11.10 2.83 1.40
CA GLY A 341 12.17 3.77 1.71
C GLY A 341 12.94 4.25 0.47
N PHE A 342 14.17 4.72 0.67
CA PHE A 342 15.09 5.26 -0.35
C PHE A 342 14.54 6.50 -1.08
N GLY A 343 13.60 7.20 -0.49
CA GLY A 343 12.71 8.23 -1.00
C GLY A 343 11.25 7.84 -0.78
N GLY A 344 10.32 8.48 -1.47
CA GLY A 344 8.88 8.26 -1.26
C GLY A 344 8.35 9.09 -0.10
N CYS A 345 7.57 8.51 0.81
CA CYS A 345 6.79 9.28 1.76
C CYS A 345 7.13 9.02 3.22
N THR A 346 6.75 9.98 4.05
CA THR A 346 6.56 9.82 5.48
C THR A 346 5.07 9.84 5.82
N VAL A 347 4.71 9.26 6.95
CA VAL A 347 3.39 9.34 7.56
C VAL A 347 3.51 9.95 8.94
N SER A 348 2.67 10.95 9.25
CA SER A 348 2.66 11.66 10.51
C SER A 348 1.25 11.73 11.08
N LEU A 349 1.12 11.66 12.41
CA LEU A 349 -0.12 11.95 13.13
C LEU A 349 -0.04 13.37 13.70
N VAL A 350 -0.85 14.28 13.17
CA VAL A 350 -0.79 15.72 13.45
C VAL A 350 -2.16 16.20 13.93
N HIS A 351 -2.19 16.93 15.04
CA HIS A 351 -3.41 17.57 15.55
C HIS A 351 -3.98 18.54 14.49
N GLU A 352 -5.28 18.53 14.29
CA GLU A 352 -5.94 19.30 13.22
C GLU A 352 -5.59 20.79 13.25
N ASP A 353 -5.47 21.41 14.44
CA ASP A 353 -5.07 22.82 14.60
C ASP A 353 -3.60 23.09 14.20
N ALA A 354 -2.78 22.05 14.10
CA ALA A 354 -1.37 22.17 13.77
C ALA A 354 -1.07 21.86 12.29
N VAL A 355 -2.04 21.33 11.53
CA VAL A 355 -1.82 20.86 10.15
C VAL A 355 -1.30 21.94 9.22
N GLU A 356 -1.90 23.13 9.23
CA GLU A 356 -1.46 24.24 8.35
C GLU A 356 -0.03 24.66 8.69
N ARG A 357 0.27 24.80 9.97
CA ARG A 357 1.62 25.10 10.46
C ARG A 357 2.61 24.00 10.08
N PHE A 358 2.23 22.72 10.27
CA PHE A 358 3.03 21.57 9.89
C PHE A 358 3.44 21.63 8.41
N ILE A 359 2.47 21.79 7.50
CA ILE A 359 2.73 21.86 6.06
C ILE A 359 3.68 23.02 5.72
N ALA A 360 3.45 24.20 6.30
CA ALA A 360 4.25 25.38 6.01
C ALA A 360 5.70 25.23 6.53
N GLU A 361 5.88 24.92 7.82
CA GLU A 361 7.20 24.90 8.45
C GLU A 361 8.03 23.67 8.00
N VAL A 362 7.43 22.45 7.97
CA VAL A 362 8.14 21.26 7.50
C VAL A 362 8.53 21.41 6.03
N GLY A 363 7.62 21.92 5.19
CA GLY A 363 7.90 22.15 3.77
C GLY A 363 9.05 23.12 3.56
N GLN A 364 9.05 24.25 4.26
CA GLN A 364 10.12 25.25 4.18
C GLN A 364 11.48 24.70 4.63
N GLN A 365 11.52 24.01 5.78
CA GLN A 365 12.77 23.47 6.32
C GLN A 365 13.30 22.32 5.47
N TYR A 366 12.41 21.47 4.96
CA TYR A 366 12.76 20.40 4.04
C TYR A 366 13.41 20.95 2.76
N GLU A 367 12.78 21.94 2.12
CA GLU A 367 13.32 22.58 0.91
C GLU A 367 14.69 23.23 1.18
N ALA A 368 14.84 23.89 2.32
CA ALA A 368 16.10 24.51 2.72
C ALA A 368 17.23 23.48 2.92
N ARG A 369 16.91 22.27 3.43
CA ARG A 369 17.90 21.21 3.69
C ARG A 369 18.26 20.40 2.46
N THR A 370 17.28 20.12 1.60
CA THR A 370 17.43 19.14 0.51
C THR A 370 17.45 19.75 -0.89
N GLY A 371 16.97 20.99 -1.03
CA GLY A 371 16.74 21.63 -2.33
C GLY A 371 15.53 21.05 -3.07
N LEU A 372 14.77 20.13 -2.47
CA LEU A 372 13.57 19.53 -3.03
C LEU A 372 12.34 20.13 -2.36
N LYS A 373 11.26 20.24 -3.11
CA LYS A 373 9.96 20.66 -2.58
C LYS A 373 9.12 19.43 -2.24
N ALA A 374 8.67 19.32 -0.99
CA ALA A 374 7.78 18.26 -0.58
C ALA A 374 6.33 18.55 -0.96
N ASP A 375 5.55 17.50 -1.24
CA ASP A 375 4.09 17.57 -1.32
C ASP A 375 3.47 16.95 -0.07
N PHE A 376 2.33 17.53 0.38
CA PHE A 376 1.64 17.10 1.58
C PHE A 376 0.19 16.71 1.25
N TYR A 377 -0.25 15.58 1.83
CA TYR A 377 -1.59 15.05 1.66
C TYR A 377 -2.19 14.77 3.03
N VAL A 378 -3.28 15.47 3.34
CA VAL A 378 -4.03 15.29 4.59
C VAL A 378 -5.20 14.37 4.31
N CYS A 379 -5.32 13.28 5.05
CA CYS A 379 -6.36 12.29 4.82
C CYS A 379 -6.83 11.62 6.12
N GLY A 380 -7.93 10.92 6.02
CA GLY A 380 -8.44 9.99 7.01
C GLY A 380 -8.27 8.53 6.57
N VAL A 381 -8.85 7.63 7.38
CA VAL A 381 -8.88 6.20 7.13
C VAL A 381 -10.16 5.86 6.37
N GLY A 382 -10.00 5.35 5.16
CA GLY A 382 -11.09 5.04 4.24
C GLY A 382 -11.60 3.60 4.33
N GLN A 383 -12.55 3.31 3.45
CA GLN A 383 -13.14 1.98 3.26
C GLN A 383 -12.34 1.21 2.21
N GLY A 384 -12.19 -0.12 2.37
CA GLY A 384 -11.65 -1.02 1.34
C GLY A 384 -12.49 -1.04 0.06
N VAL A 385 -12.14 -1.90 -0.88
CA VAL A 385 -12.83 -1.97 -2.16
C VAL A 385 -14.35 -2.16 -1.99
N HIS A 386 -15.13 -1.38 -2.71
CA HIS A 386 -16.59 -1.43 -2.63
C HIS A 386 -17.25 -0.90 -3.92
N GLU A 387 -18.55 -1.20 -4.06
CA GLU A 387 -19.40 -0.56 -5.05
C GLU A 387 -19.94 0.75 -4.47
N VAL A 388 -19.78 1.84 -5.21
CA VAL A 388 -20.29 3.16 -4.83
C VAL A 388 -21.80 3.19 -4.98
N LYS A 389 -22.53 3.55 -3.92
CA LYS A 389 -24.00 3.64 -3.94
C LYS A 389 -24.46 4.95 -4.54
N GLU A 390 -25.65 4.93 -5.17
CA GLU A 390 -26.29 6.15 -5.65
C GLU A 390 -26.50 7.13 -4.47
N GLY A 391 -25.83 8.30 -4.54
CA GLY A 391 -25.90 9.35 -3.52
C GLY A 391 -24.63 9.51 -2.65
N GLU A 392 -23.61 8.69 -2.86
CA GLU A 392 -22.26 8.85 -2.27
C GLU A 392 -21.32 9.67 -3.18
#